data_5b292064e47cbfde60ca710bb88fc245
#
_entry.id   5b292064e47cbfde60ca710bb88fc245
#
_cell.length_a   1.000
_cell.length_b   1.000
_cell.length_c   1.000
_cell.angle_alpha   90.00
_cell.angle_beta   90.00
_cell.angle_gamma   90.00
#
_symmetry.space_group_name_H-M   'P 1'
#
loop_
_entity.id
_entity.type
_entity.pdbx_description
1 polymer ?
#
loop_
_entity_poly.entity_id
_entity_poly.type
_entity_poly.pdbx_seq_one_letter_code
_entity_poly.pdbx_strand_id
1 'polypeptide(L)'
;MEFEKLLRLMVEKGGSDLFITAGVPPSMKVNGKVLPVTKNALTPEQTREFVYGSMNDKQRAEFDESHECNFAISARGIGRFRVSAFFQRNLCGMVLRRIEVKIPQIDDLALPGVIKDLAMTKRGLIMFVGATGTGKSTSLAAMLGHRNRNSRGHIISIEDPIEFVHQHQGCIVTQREVGIDTESFEVALKNTLRQAPDVILIGEVRTRQTMEYSVQFAETGHLCLATLHANNANQALDRIIQFFPPEQHNQIWMDLSLNLKAIVAQQLIPTPDGKGRKAVIEVLINTPLVSDLIRKGEVHRLKELMAKSNESGMQTFDQALYQLYAEGSITYEDALAHADSANDLRLMIKLGTDAQGADKLSSSVDKLTIQDD
;
A
#
# COMPACT_ATOMS: atom_id res chain seq x y z
N MET A 1 -12.02 -30.55 17.81
CA MET A 1 -10.89 -30.24 16.88
C MET A 1 -10.09 -29.14 17.54
N GLU A 2 -8.76 -29.22 17.52
CA GLU A 2 -7.94 -28.17 18.14
C GLU A 2 -7.90 -26.93 17.22
N PHE A 3 -8.16 -25.78 17.79
CA PHE A 3 -8.20 -24.49 17.06
C PHE A 3 -6.88 -24.21 16.32
N GLU A 4 -5.73 -24.48 16.94
CA GLU A 4 -4.43 -24.32 16.29
C GLU A 4 -4.26 -25.17 15.02
N LYS A 5 -4.88 -26.35 14.95
CA LYS A 5 -4.84 -27.18 13.74
C LYS A 5 -5.55 -26.52 12.57
N LEU A 6 -6.63 -25.78 12.81
CA LEU A 6 -7.33 -25.00 11.79
C LEU A 6 -6.46 -23.88 11.28
N LEU A 7 -5.76 -23.16 12.18
CA LEU A 7 -4.83 -22.08 11.80
C LEU A 7 -3.65 -22.60 10.97
N ARG A 8 -3.05 -23.73 11.36
CA ARG A 8 -1.98 -24.38 10.57
C ARG A 8 -2.46 -24.76 9.17
N LEU A 9 -3.61 -25.40 9.09
CA LEU A 9 -4.19 -25.83 7.83
C LEU A 9 -4.50 -24.62 6.93
N MET A 10 -4.97 -23.51 7.51
CA MET A 10 -5.20 -22.26 6.77
C MET A 10 -3.90 -21.74 6.13
N VAL A 11 -2.79 -21.76 6.88
CA VAL A 11 -1.48 -21.32 6.36
C VAL A 11 -0.97 -22.29 5.29
N GLU A 12 -1.02 -23.59 5.52
CA GLU A 12 -0.55 -24.64 4.60
C GLU A 12 -1.30 -24.64 3.28
N LYS A 13 -2.60 -24.37 3.32
CA LYS A 13 -3.46 -24.32 2.10
C LYS A 13 -3.50 -22.95 1.44
N GLY A 14 -2.78 -21.95 1.95
CA GLY A 14 -2.81 -20.60 1.41
C GLY A 14 -4.17 -19.91 1.57
N GLY A 15 -4.91 -20.26 2.64
CA GLY A 15 -6.19 -19.64 2.95
C GLY A 15 -6.04 -18.19 3.38
N SER A 16 -6.91 -17.31 2.90
CA SER A 16 -6.94 -15.90 3.28
C SER A 16 -7.82 -15.64 4.49
N ASP A 17 -8.96 -16.33 4.59
CA ASP A 17 -9.94 -16.16 5.65
C ASP A 17 -10.42 -17.53 6.16
N LEU A 18 -10.67 -17.65 7.47
CA LEU A 18 -11.26 -18.81 8.11
C LEU A 18 -12.58 -18.40 8.79
N PHE A 19 -13.64 -19.11 8.49
CA PHE A 19 -14.99 -18.87 8.99
C PHE A 19 -15.35 -19.92 10.03
N ILE A 20 -15.70 -19.47 11.23
CA ILE A 20 -16.15 -20.30 12.36
C ILE A 20 -17.57 -19.84 12.71
N THR A 21 -18.57 -20.64 12.37
CA THR A 21 -19.96 -20.34 12.67
C THR A 21 -20.76 -21.63 12.87
N ALA A 22 -21.78 -21.58 13.71
CA ALA A 22 -22.61 -22.75 14.03
C ALA A 22 -23.48 -23.20 12.81
N GLY A 23 -23.70 -24.51 12.72
CA GLY A 23 -24.56 -25.11 11.69
C GLY A 23 -23.87 -25.40 10.36
N VAL A 24 -22.58 -25.03 10.20
CA VAL A 24 -21.76 -25.36 9.02
C VAL A 24 -20.36 -25.84 9.46
N PRO A 25 -19.65 -26.62 8.63
CA PRO A 25 -18.25 -26.94 8.90
C PRO A 25 -17.37 -25.69 8.95
N PRO A 26 -16.30 -25.68 9.76
CA PRO A 26 -15.26 -24.68 9.62
C PRO A 26 -14.87 -24.57 8.14
N SER A 27 -14.85 -23.37 7.60
CA SER A 27 -14.63 -23.15 6.17
C SER A 27 -13.53 -22.12 5.96
N MET A 28 -12.73 -22.30 4.91
CA MET A 28 -11.68 -21.34 4.57
C MET A 28 -11.84 -20.80 3.16
N LYS A 29 -11.41 -19.58 2.95
CA LYS A 29 -11.37 -18.94 1.63
C LYS A 29 -10.00 -19.18 0.99
N VAL A 30 -9.97 -19.92 -0.11
CA VAL A 30 -8.76 -20.24 -0.90
C VAL A 30 -9.01 -19.80 -2.33
N ASN A 31 -8.14 -18.96 -2.88
CA ASN A 31 -8.27 -18.42 -4.24
C ASN A 31 -9.67 -17.84 -4.54
N GLY A 32 -10.23 -17.09 -3.57
CA GLY A 32 -11.53 -16.44 -3.68
C GLY A 32 -12.75 -17.36 -3.44
N LYS A 33 -12.57 -18.69 -3.30
CA LYS A 33 -13.66 -19.63 -3.06
C LYS A 33 -13.67 -20.10 -1.60
N VAL A 34 -14.86 -20.15 -0.99
CA VAL A 34 -15.06 -20.70 0.35
C VAL A 34 -15.22 -22.20 0.28
N LEU A 35 -14.35 -22.93 0.97
CA LEU A 35 -14.30 -24.40 0.96
C LEU A 35 -14.39 -24.92 2.41
N PRO A 36 -15.18 -25.97 2.69
CA PRO A 36 -15.24 -26.59 4.01
C PRO A 36 -13.91 -27.29 4.34
N VAL A 37 -13.47 -27.14 5.57
CA VAL A 37 -12.24 -27.76 6.11
C VAL A 37 -12.51 -29.18 6.62
N THR A 38 -13.73 -29.42 7.10
CA THR A 38 -14.17 -30.71 7.64
C THR A 38 -15.53 -31.10 7.06
N LYS A 39 -15.95 -32.35 7.33
CA LYS A 39 -17.27 -32.83 6.91
C LYS A 39 -18.38 -32.45 7.89
N ASN A 40 -18.05 -32.26 9.16
CA ASN A 40 -19.03 -32.07 10.23
C ASN A 40 -19.27 -30.60 10.49
N ALA A 41 -20.53 -30.20 10.58
CA ALA A 41 -20.94 -28.88 11.01
C ALA A 41 -20.57 -28.65 12.49
N LEU A 42 -20.24 -27.42 12.85
CA LEU A 42 -20.02 -27.00 14.23
C LEU A 42 -21.35 -26.88 14.97
N THR A 43 -21.37 -27.37 16.21
CA THR A 43 -22.49 -27.07 17.13
C THR A 43 -22.36 -25.65 17.69
N PRO A 44 -23.43 -25.07 18.24
CA PRO A 44 -23.35 -23.77 18.93
C PRO A 44 -22.32 -23.75 20.05
N GLU A 45 -22.22 -24.86 20.84
CA GLU A 45 -21.29 -25.01 21.94
C GLU A 45 -19.84 -25.03 21.45
N GLN A 46 -19.54 -25.78 20.38
CA GLN A 46 -18.21 -25.82 19.77
C GLN A 46 -17.80 -24.47 19.22
N THR A 47 -18.73 -23.77 18.57
CA THR A 47 -18.45 -22.43 18.05
C THR A 47 -18.15 -21.45 19.19
N ARG A 48 -18.94 -21.51 20.28
CA ARG A 48 -18.71 -20.71 21.48
C ARG A 48 -17.36 -21.02 22.12
N GLU A 49 -16.98 -22.29 22.22
CA GLU A 49 -15.68 -22.69 22.76
C GLU A 49 -14.51 -22.09 21.92
N PHE A 50 -14.59 -22.12 20.60
CA PHE A 50 -13.58 -21.51 19.73
C PHE A 50 -13.51 -19.99 19.90
N VAL A 51 -14.65 -19.31 19.89
CA VAL A 51 -14.72 -17.84 20.00
C VAL A 51 -14.18 -17.38 21.35
N TYR A 52 -14.76 -17.86 22.46
CA TYR A 52 -14.36 -17.44 23.81
C TYR A 52 -12.97 -17.98 24.19
N GLY A 53 -12.59 -19.16 23.70
CA GLY A 53 -11.25 -19.73 23.93
C GLY A 53 -10.13 -18.96 23.23
N SER A 54 -10.44 -18.15 22.20
CA SER A 54 -9.49 -17.29 21.51
C SER A 54 -9.31 -15.91 22.15
N MET A 55 -10.15 -15.54 23.13
CA MET A 55 -10.22 -14.22 23.76
C MET A 55 -9.57 -14.22 25.14
N ASN A 56 -8.94 -13.11 25.51
CA ASN A 56 -8.57 -12.79 26.89
C ASN A 56 -9.79 -12.24 27.66
N ASP A 57 -9.64 -12.04 28.98
CA ASP A 57 -10.76 -11.65 29.85
C ASP A 57 -11.36 -10.28 29.48
N LYS A 58 -10.52 -9.30 29.06
CA LYS A 58 -10.98 -7.98 28.59
C LYS A 58 -11.81 -8.11 27.33
N GLN A 59 -11.35 -8.89 26.37
CA GLN A 59 -12.03 -9.13 25.10
C GLN A 59 -13.36 -9.88 25.30
N ARG A 60 -13.41 -10.82 26.25
CA ARG A 60 -14.67 -11.51 26.62
C ARG A 60 -15.69 -10.54 27.19
N ALA A 61 -15.28 -9.66 28.12
CA ALA A 61 -16.15 -8.66 28.69
C ALA A 61 -16.70 -7.69 27.63
N GLU A 62 -15.84 -7.20 26.72
CA GLU A 62 -16.24 -6.35 25.60
C GLU A 62 -17.22 -7.09 24.68
N PHE A 63 -16.95 -8.35 24.36
CA PHE A 63 -17.80 -9.17 23.48
C PHE A 63 -19.16 -9.48 24.10
N ASP A 64 -19.23 -9.72 25.41
CA ASP A 64 -20.48 -9.94 26.12
C ASP A 64 -21.36 -8.67 26.18
N GLU A 65 -20.72 -7.48 26.22
CA GLU A 65 -21.41 -6.18 26.28
C GLU A 65 -21.86 -5.70 24.89
N SER A 66 -20.95 -5.70 23.92
CA SER A 66 -21.14 -5.09 22.59
C SER A 66 -21.68 -6.06 21.54
N HIS A 67 -21.56 -7.37 21.76
CA HIS A 67 -21.82 -8.45 20.82
C HIS A 67 -20.89 -8.46 19.60
N GLU A 68 -19.82 -7.67 19.64
CA GLU A 68 -18.76 -7.59 18.64
C GLU A 68 -17.41 -7.40 19.33
N CYS A 69 -16.35 -8.04 18.81
CA CYS A 69 -14.99 -7.83 19.28
C CYS A 69 -13.99 -8.07 18.15
N ASN A 70 -13.11 -7.10 17.92
CA ASN A 70 -12.02 -7.20 16.98
C ASN A 70 -10.69 -7.31 17.72
N PHE A 71 -9.88 -8.32 17.39
CA PHE A 71 -8.59 -8.54 18.04
C PHE A 71 -7.63 -9.30 17.12
N ALA A 72 -6.38 -9.46 17.56
CA ALA A 72 -5.39 -10.23 16.85
C ALA A 72 -4.92 -11.44 17.66
N ILE A 73 -4.68 -12.55 16.97
CA ILE A 73 -4.06 -13.76 17.52
C ILE A 73 -2.67 -13.90 16.90
N SER A 74 -1.65 -14.01 17.75
CA SER A 74 -0.30 -14.40 17.35
C SER A 74 -0.04 -15.83 17.75
N ALA A 75 -0.20 -16.77 16.82
CA ALA A 75 0.03 -18.19 17.06
C ALA A 75 1.49 -18.53 16.75
N ARG A 76 2.25 -18.91 17.80
CA ARG A 76 3.70 -19.16 17.70
C ARG A 76 4.01 -20.24 16.66
N GLY A 77 4.86 -19.90 15.69
CA GLY A 77 5.26 -20.82 14.61
C GLY A 77 4.19 -21.09 13.56
N ILE A 78 3.06 -20.36 13.60
CA ILE A 78 1.98 -20.48 12.62
C ILE A 78 1.79 -19.14 11.87
N GLY A 79 1.58 -18.04 12.62
CA GLY A 79 1.36 -16.72 12.02
C GLY A 79 0.54 -15.79 12.90
N ARG A 80 0.20 -14.63 12.35
CA ARG A 80 -0.69 -13.66 12.97
C ARG A 80 -2.02 -13.62 12.20
N PHE A 81 -3.12 -13.53 12.96
CA PHE A 81 -4.47 -13.54 12.43
C PHE A 81 -5.26 -12.40 13.06
N ARG A 82 -5.96 -11.64 12.24
CA ARG A 82 -6.97 -10.69 12.69
C ARG A 82 -8.29 -11.43 12.86
N VAL A 83 -8.95 -11.25 13.98
CA VAL A 83 -10.22 -11.87 14.31
C VAL A 83 -11.30 -10.82 14.43
N SER A 84 -12.43 -11.06 13.78
CA SER A 84 -13.68 -10.35 14.02
C SER A 84 -14.67 -11.36 14.57
N ALA A 85 -15.01 -11.22 15.83
CA ALA A 85 -16.04 -12.03 16.51
C ALA A 85 -17.34 -11.24 16.57
N PHE A 86 -18.47 -11.92 16.40
CA PHE A 86 -19.79 -11.30 16.34
C PHE A 86 -20.89 -12.27 16.78
N PHE A 87 -22.05 -11.72 17.15
CA PHE A 87 -23.25 -12.50 17.33
C PHE A 87 -24.16 -12.41 16.10
N GLN A 88 -24.73 -13.54 15.70
CA GLN A 88 -25.80 -13.63 14.69
C GLN A 88 -26.88 -14.60 15.14
N ARG A 89 -28.16 -14.20 15.10
CA ARG A 89 -29.31 -15.05 15.48
C ARG A 89 -29.12 -15.71 16.88
N ASN A 90 -28.61 -14.94 17.83
CA ASN A 90 -28.26 -15.36 19.19
C ASN A 90 -27.12 -16.41 19.29
N LEU A 91 -26.41 -16.67 18.23
CA LEU A 91 -25.23 -17.54 18.19
C LEU A 91 -23.98 -16.73 17.89
N CYS A 92 -22.90 -17.00 18.59
CA CYS A 92 -21.62 -16.36 18.28
C CYS A 92 -20.94 -17.01 17.06
N GLY A 93 -20.13 -16.23 16.38
CA GLY A 93 -19.27 -16.64 15.28
C GLY A 93 -18.03 -15.79 15.21
N MET A 94 -17.07 -16.17 14.40
CA MET A 94 -15.90 -15.35 14.11
C MET A 94 -15.36 -15.62 12.72
N VAL A 95 -14.74 -14.59 12.15
CA VAL A 95 -13.94 -14.67 10.92
C VAL A 95 -12.50 -14.29 11.28
N LEU A 96 -11.57 -15.15 10.87
CA LEU A 96 -10.14 -14.88 11.02
C LEU A 96 -9.55 -14.57 9.65
N ARG A 97 -8.81 -13.49 9.56
CA ARG A 97 -8.01 -13.14 8.38
C ARG A 97 -6.53 -13.32 8.65
N ARG A 98 -5.85 -14.06 7.79
CA ARG A 98 -4.41 -14.24 7.87
C ARG A 98 -3.71 -12.93 7.51
N ILE A 99 -2.76 -12.52 8.36
CA ILE A 99 -1.86 -11.40 8.09
C ILE A 99 -0.62 -11.95 7.40
N GLU A 100 -0.23 -11.34 6.28
CA GLU A 100 0.89 -11.81 5.48
C GLU A 100 2.22 -11.51 6.18
N VAL A 101 3.09 -12.49 6.23
CA VAL A 101 4.43 -12.40 6.83
C VAL A 101 5.53 -12.32 5.77
N LYS A 102 5.25 -12.87 4.58
CA LYS A 102 6.20 -12.81 3.47
C LYS A 102 6.11 -11.46 2.78
N ILE A 103 7.07 -10.60 3.07
CA ILE A 103 7.18 -9.27 2.47
C ILE A 103 7.91 -9.42 1.13
N PRO A 104 7.30 -8.98 0.00
CA PRO A 104 7.96 -9.00 -1.29
C PRO A 104 9.12 -8.00 -1.32
N GLN A 105 10.07 -8.20 -2.21
CA GLN A 105 11.10 -7.20 -2.46
C GLN A 105 10.61 -6.15 -3.48
N ILE A 106 11.26 -4.99 -3.51
CA ILE A 106 10.91 -3.91 -4.46
C ILE A 106 11.04 -4.43 -5.89
N ASP A 107 12.05 -5.24 -6.18
CA ASP A 107 12.29 -5.82 -7.51
C ASP A 107 11.24 -6.86 -7.89
N ASP A 108 10.73 -7.64 -6.93
CA ASP A 108 9.67 -8.63 -7.16
C ASP A 108 8.35 -7.97 -7.61
N LEU A 109 8.15 -6.71 -7.20
CA LEU A 109 6.97 -5.91 -7.55
C LEU A 109 7.17 -5.06 -8.82
N ALA A 110 8.35 -5.13 -9.43
CA ALA A 110 8.74 -4.28 -10.56
C ALA A 110 8.50 -2.77 -10.33
N LEU A 111 8.72 -2.31 -9.08
CA LEU A 111 8.61 -0.89 -8.74
C LEU A 111 9.80 -0.11 -9.31
N PRO A 112 9.61 1.19 -9.66
CA PRO A 112 10.70 2.04 -10.12
C PRO A 112 11.89 2.05 -9.15
N GLY A 113 13.12 2.04 -9.69
CA GLY A 113 14.35 1.99 -8.89
C GLY A 113 14.48 3.10 -7.86
N VAL A 114 13.92 4.28 -8.15
CA VAL A 114 13.89 5.44 -7.24
C VAL A 114 13.20 5.13 -5.90
N ILE A 115 12.33 4.12 -5.82
CA ILE A 115 11.70 3.69 -4.56
C ILE A 115 12.76 3.16 -3.57
N LYS A 116 13.85 2.56 -4.04
CA LYS A 116 14.97 2.14 -3.18
C LYS A 116 15.69 3.35 -2.57
N ASP A 117 15.92 4.38 -3.37
CA ASP A 117 16.58 5.62 -2.91
C ASP A 117 15.67 6.37 -1.92
N LEU A 118 14.38 6.45 -2.22
CA LEU A 118 13.37 7.03 -1.33
C LEU A 118 13.30 6.27 0.00
N ALA A 119 13.40 4.93 0.00
CA ALA A 119 13.44 4.12 1.21
C ALA A 119 14.63 4.46 2.12
N MET A 120 15.76 4.88 1.55
CA MET A 120 17.00 5.22 2.28
C MET A 120 17.11 6.70 2.63
N THR A 121 16.12 7.52 2.29
CA THR A 121 16.05 8.95 2.66
C THR A 121 16.10 9.10 4.18
N LYS A 122 16.85 10.09 4.67
CA LYS A 122 17.03 10.31 6.11
C LYS A 122 15.82 10.97 6.77
N ARG A 123 15.19 11.93 6.10
CA ARG A 123 14.09 12.74 6.63
C ARG A 123 13.17 13.27 5.54
N GLY A 124 11.97 13.63 5.91
CA GLY A 124 10.96 14.23 5.04
C GLY A 124 9.72 13.35 4.91
N LEU A 125 8.72 13.83 4.23
CA LEU A 125 7.44 13.16 4.02
C LEU A 125 7.41 12.46 2.66
N ILE A 126 7.08 11.18 2.64
CA ILE A 126 6.79 10.42 1.42
C ILE A 126 5.36 9.89 1.53
N MET A 127 4.54 10.17 0.54
CA MET A 127 3.14 9.75 0.53
C MET A 127 2.90 8.70 -0.56
N PHE A 128 2.26 7.60 -0.18
CA PHE A 128 1.72 6.61 -1.11
C PHE A 128 0.23 6.85 -1.31
N VAL A 129 -0.17 7.06 -2.55
CA VAL A 129 -1.57 7.38 -2.87
C VAL A 129 -2.17 6.40 -3.88
N GLY A 130 -3.48 6.26 -3.84
CA GLY A 130 -4.23 5.33 -4.70
C GLY A 130 -5.53 4.90 -4.02
N ALA A 131 -6.44 4.34 -4.79
CA ALA A 131 -7.69 3.76 -4.28
C ALA A 131 -7.43 2.54 -3.38
N THR A 132 -8.48 2.04 -2.73
CA THR A 132 -8.41 0.78 -1.97
C THR A 132 -8.08 -0.39 -2.90
N GLY A 133 -7.17 -1.27 -2.49
CA GLY A 133 -6.80 -2.45 -3.28
C GLY A 133 -5.80 -2.21 -4.42
N THR A 134 -5.23 -1.01 -4.53
CA THR A 134 -4.20 -0.69 -5.54
C THR A 134 -2.78 -1.17 -5.16
N GLY A 135 -2.62 -1.84 -4.00
CA GLY A 135 -1.34 -2.41 -3.59
C GLY A 135 -0.41 -1.47 -2.81
N LYS A 136 -0.89 -0.31 -2.33
CA LYS A 136 -0.10 0.64 -1.53
C LYS A 136 0.60 -0.02 -0.34
N SER A 137 -0.14 -0.77 0.48
CA SER A 137 0.42 -1.46 1.66
C SER A 137 1.51 -2.46 1.28
N THR A 138 1.35 -3.15 0.15
CA THR A 138 2.36 -4.10 -0.37
C THR A 138 3.65 -3.38 -0.78
N SER A 139 3.52 -2.27 -1.51
CA SER A 139 4.68 -1.46 -1.95
C SER A 139 5.38 -0.79 -0.77
N LEU A 140 4.61 -0.27 0.21
CA LEU A 140 5.16 0.28 1.46
C LEU A 140 5.87 -0.79 2.29
N ALA A 141 5.29 -1.99 2.40
CA ALA A 141 5.94 -3.10 3.10
C ALA A 141 7.25 -3.49 2.42
N ALA A 142 7.29 -3.53 1.07
CA ALA A 142 8.52 -3.77 0.32
C ALA A 142 9.58 -2.68 0.58
N MET A 143 9.16 -1.42 0.58
CA MET A 143 10.01 -0.25 0.86
C MET A 143 10.57 -0.28 2.29
N LEU A 144 9.73 -0.51 3.30
CA LEU A 144 10.16 -0.67 4.69
C LEU A 144 11.05 -1.89 4.87
N GLY A 145 10.73 -3.01 4.22
CA GLY A 145 11.57 -4.21 4.21
C GLY A 145 12.95 -3.96 3.60
N HIS A 146 13.04 -3.15 2.54
CA HIS A 146 14.32 -2.73 1.97
C HIS A 146 15.13 -1.92 2.98
N ARG A 147 14.53 -0.91 3.63
CA ARG A 147 15.19 -0.13 4.66
C ARG A 147 15.61 -0.98 5.86
N ASN A 148 14.75 -1.86 6.34
CA ASN A 148 15.02 -2.75 7.46
C ASN A 148 16.24 -3.65 7.23
N ARG A 149 16.46 -4.10 6.00
CA ARG A 149 17.65 -4.91 5.64
C ARG A 149 18.93 -4.09 5.50
N ASN A 150 18.83 -2.87 5.00
CA ASN A 150 19.98 -2.07 4.55
C ASN A 150 20.33 -0.90 5.50
N SER A 151 19.61 -0.71 6.60
CA SER A 151 19.84 0.34 7.57
C SER A 151 19.87 -0.20 8.99
N ARG A 152 20.26 0.68 9.93
CA ARG A 152 20.16 0.43 11.37
C ARG A 152 19.40 1.59 11.98
N GLY A 153 18.44 1.30 12.85
CA GLY A 153 17.59 2.32 13.45
C GLY A 153 16.28 1.75 13.94
N HIS A 154 15.32 2.62 14.22
CA HIS A 154 14.01 2.26 14.73
C HIS A 154 12.92 2.69 13.76
N ILE A 155 12.15 1.72 13.27
CA ILE A 155 10.97 1.92 12.43
C ILE A 155 9.74 1.75 13.31
N ILE A 156 8.87 2.75 13.36
CA ILE A 156 7.59 2.67 14.06
C ILE A 156 6.48 2.77 13.02
N SER A 157 5.51 1.86 13.08
CA SER A 157 4.28 1.97 12.30
C SER A 157 3.05 2.06 13.20
N ILE A 158 2.09 2.89 12.81
CA ILE A 158 0.74 2.97 13.36
C ILE A 158 -0.22 2.68 12.22
N GLU A 159 -0.97 1.58 12.32
CA GLU A 159 -1.76 1.02 11.23
C GLU A 159 -3.19 0.65 11.69
N ASP A 160 -4.13 0.66 10.76
CA ASP A 160 -5.52 0.27 10.98
C ASP A 160 -6.08 -0.48 9.74
N PRO A 161 -5.82 -1.80 9.69
CA PRO A 161 -5.00 -2.67 10.52
C PRO A 161 -3.57 -2.86 10.00
N ILE A 162 -2.73 -3.63 10.72
CA ILE A 162 -1.45 -4.15 10.23
C ILE A 162 -1.71 -5.17 9.12
N GLU A 163 -1.20 -4.89 7.91
CA GLU A 163 -1.34 -5.76 6.72
C GLU A 163 -0.15 -6.73 6.56
N PHE A 164 1.06 -6.32 6.96
CA PHE A 164 2.29 -7.09 6.87
C PHE A 164 3.06 -7.04 8.18
N VAL A 165 3.55 -8.18 8.65
CA VAL A 165 4.38 -8.25 9.86
C VAL A 165 5.85 -8.22 9.47
N HIS A 166 6.55 -7.17 9.92
CA HIS A 166 7.98 -7.02 9.74
C HIS A 166 8.78 -7.70 10.86
N GLN A 167 9.70 -8.57 10.49
CA GLN A 167 10.67 -9.11 11.44
C GLN A 167 11.78 -8.07 11.68
N HIS A 168 12.35 -8.06 12.90
CA HIS A 168 13.56 -7.28 13.15
C HIS A 168 14.71 -7.84 12.33
N GLN A 169 15.45 -6.97 11.63
CA GLN A 169 16.64 -7.31 10.85
C GLN A 169 17.76 -6.32 11.17
N GLY A 170 18.10 -5.40 10.28
CA GLY A 170 19.03 -4.31 10.57
C GLY A 170 18.39 -3.25 11.49
N CYS A 171 17.08 -3.05 11.40
CA CYS A 171 16.31 -2.14 12.24
C CYS A 171 15.49 -2.89 13.31
N ILE A 172 15.21 -2.19 14.41
CA ILE A 172 14.11 -2.54 15.30
C ILE A 172 12.82 -2.07 14.64
N VAL A 173 11.79 -2.91 14.58
CA VAL A 173 10.49 -2.56 14.01
C VAL A 173 9.42 -2.69 15.07
N THR A 174 8.75 -1.58 15.38
CA THR A 174 7.62 -1.52 16.30
C THR A 174 6.37 -1.23 15.50
N GLN A 175 5.44 -2.19 15.42
CA GLN A 175 4.17 -2.05 14.74
C GLN A 175 3.04 -2.00 15.76
N ARG A 176 2.17 -0.99 15.63
CA ARG A 176 1.05 -0.77 16.53
C ARG A 176 -0.24 -0.69 15.75
N GLU A 177 -1.19 -1.56 16.07
CA GLU A 177 -2.52 -1.60 15.46
C GLU A 177 -3.51 -0.77 16.28
N VAL A 178 -4.24 0.13 15.62
CA VAL A 178 -5.29 0.93 16.25
C VAL A 178 -6.43 0.01 16.70
N GLY A 179 -6.94 0.26 17.91
CA GLY A 179 -7.98 -0.57 18.54
C GLY A 179 -7.44 -1.83 19.23
N ILE A 180 -6.18 -2.21 19.00
CA ILE A 180 -5.54 -3.39 19.62
C ILE A 180 -4.35 -2.97 20.48
N ASP A 181 -3.35 -2.31 19.89
CA ASP A 181 -2.10 -1.93 20.57
C ASP A 181 -2.12 -0.46 21.01
N THR A 182 -3.02 0.32 20.47
CA THR A 182 -3.25 1.73 20.81
C THR A 182 -4.72 2.09 20.61
N GLU A 183 -5.20 3.07 21.36
CA GLU A 183 -6.60 3.49 21.34
C GLU A 183 -6.98 4.19 20.03
N SER A 184 -6.11 5.07 19.52
CA SER A 184 -6.33 5.81 18.29
C SER A 184 -5.02 6.21 17.61
N PHE A 185 -5.09 6.69 16.38
CA PHE A 185 -3.95 7.30 15.69
C PHE A 185 -3.38 8.47 16.50
N GLU A 186 -4.24 9.36 17.02
CA GLU A 186 -3.85 10.56 17.75
C GLU A 186 -3.05 10.21 19.01
N VAL A 187 -3.53 9.23 19.79
CA VAL A 187 -2.84 8.77 21.01
C VAL A 187 -1.49 8.16 20.68
N ALA A 188 -1.42 7.35 19.63
CA ALA A 188 -0.17 6.74 19.20
C ALA A 188 0.84 7.79 18.71
N LEU A 189 0.44 8.66 17.77
CA LEU A 189 1.29 9.64 17.11
C LEU A 189 1.84 10.67 18.11
N LYS A 190 1.02 11.14 19.05
CA LYS A 190 1.44 12.04 20.14
C LYS A 190 2.63 11.50 20.93
N ASN A 191 2.73 10.19 21.09
CA ASN A 191 3.78 9.55 21.89
C ASN A 191 4.96 9.04 21.04
N THR A 192 4.84 9.01 19.72
CA THR A 192 5.81 8.37 18.82
C THR A 192 7.21 8.98 18.93
N LEU A 193 7.34 10.31 18.98
CA LEU A 193 8.64 10.98 19.07
C LEU A 193 9.41 10.64 20.36
N ARG A 194 8.73 10.21 21.42
CA ARG A 194 9.37 9.79 22.67
C ARG A 194 9.96 8.37 22.60
N GLN A 195 9.72 7.67 21.52
CA GLN A 195 10.15 6.28 21.31
C GLN A 195 11.40 6.20 20.41
N ALA A 196 12.09 7.33 20.19
CA ALA A 196 13.30 7.44 19.38
C ALA A 196 13.17 6.81 17.96
N PRO A 197 12.20 7.21 17.15
CA PRO A 197 12.04 6.69 15.80
C PRO A 197 13.07 7.31 14.83
N ASP A 198 13.50 6.55 13.82
CA ASP A 198 14.16 7.07 12.62
C ASP A 198 13.17 7.15 11.45
N VAL A 199 12.23 6.20 11.41
CA VAL A 199 11.17 6.12 10.41
C VAL A 199 9.83 5.93 11.10
N ILE A 200 8.84 6.70 10.66
CA ILE A 200 7.46 6.62 11.16
C ILE A 200 6.54 6.34 9.98
N LEU A 201 5.79 5.25 10.04
CA LEU A 201 4.72 4.96 9.09
C LEU A 201 3.36 5.28 9.71
N ILE A 202 2.60 6.14 9.05
CA ILE A 202 1.20 6.40 9.33
C ILE A 202 0.37 5.63 8.29
N GLY A 203 -0.32 4.58 8.73
CA GLY A 203 -1.03 3.65 7.85
C GLY A 203 -1.99 4.35 6.89
N GLU A 204 -2.73 5.36 7.37
CA GLU A 204 -3.58 6.22 6.54
C GLU A 204 -3.80 7.59 7.16
N VAL A 205 -3.70 8.62 6.33
CA VAL A 205 -4.08 10.01 6.66
C VAL A 205 -5.55 10.21 6.28
N ARG A 206 -6.42 10.34 7.29
CA ARG A 206 -7.86 10.58 7.12
C ARG A 206 -8.34 11.90 7.71
N THR A 207 -7.55 12.48 8.59
CA THR A 207 -7.92 13.69 9.34
C THR A 207 -6.84 14.76 9.24
N ARG A 208 -7.25 16.01 9.49
CA ARG A 208 -6.33 17.13 9.62
C ARG A 208 -5.20 16.81 10.61
N GLN A 209 -5.54 16.29 11.78
CA GLN A 209 -4.58 16.02 12.84
C GLN A 209 -3.52 14.98 12.44
N THR A 210 -3.91 13.90 11.74
CA THR A 210 -2.95 12.92 11.22
C THR A 210 -2.04 13.52 10.15
N MET A 211 -2.54 14.47 9.34
CA MET A 211 -1.72 15.20 8.37
C MET A 211 -0.73 16.15 9.06
N GLU A 212 -1.17 16.87 10.09
CA GLU A 212 -0.30 17.75 10.91
C GLU A 212 0.85 16.96 11.52
N TYR A 213 0.60 15.76 12.09
CA TYR A 213 1.66 14.88 12.58
C TYR A 213 2.61 14.42 11.47
N SER A 214 2.09 14.12 10.27
CA SER A 214 2.93 13.69 9.14
C SER A 214 3.94 14.76 8.75
N VAL A 215 3.51 16.02 8.71
CA VAL A 215 4.39 17.17 8.43
C VAL A 215 5.36 17.41 9.60
N GLN A 216 4.87 17.41 10.83
CA GLN A 216 5.69 17.64 12.03
C GLN A 216 6.82 16.62 12.16
N PHE A 217 6.58 15.35 11.87
CA PHE A 217 7.63 14.32 11.90
C PHE A 217 8.71 14.59 10.86
N ALA A 218 8.31 14.99 9.65
CA ALA A 218 9.26 15.37 8.61
C ALA A 218 10.09 16.60 8.98
N GLU A 219 9.48 17.63 9.58
CA GLU A 219 10.14 18.86 10.07
C GLU A 219 11.15 18.57 11.19
N THR A 220 10.80 17.66 12.10
CA THR A 220 11.64 17.28 13.23
C THR A 220 12.77 16.32 12.88
N GLY A 221 12.96 16.03 11.57
CA GLY A 221 14.14 15.32 11.08
C GLY A 221 13.94 13.81 10.85
N HIS A 222 12.71 13.31 10.93
CA HIS A 222 12.37 11.89 10.73
C HIS A 222 11.91 11.63 9.29
N LEU A 223 12.07 10.41 8.82
CA LEU A 223 11.39 9.95 7.62
C LEU A 223 9.96 9.56 7.98
N CYS A 224 8.99 10.32 7.49
CA CYS A 224 7.57 10.00 7.62
C CYS A 224 7.06 9.37 6.32
N LEU A 225 6.51 8.18 6.41
CA LEU A 225 5.79 7.50 5.35
C LEU A 225 4.29 7.55 5.69
N ALA A 226 3.45 7.89 4.72
CA ALA A 226 2.01 7.95 4.96
C ALA A 226 1.24 7.47 3.74
N THR A 227 0.02 6.96 3.92
CA THR A 227 -0.88 6.71 2.80
C THR A 227 -2.03 7.71 2.79
N LEU A 228 -2.54 7.97 1.59
CA LEU A 228 -3.71 8.81 1.36
C LEU A 228 -4.53 8.24 0.21
N HIS A 229 -5.84 8.34 0.29
CA HIS A 229 -6.72 8.01 -0.82
C HIS A 229 -6.81 9.19 -1.80
N ALA A 230 -6.09 9.10 -2.92
CA ALA A 230 -6.17 10.01 -4.06
C ALA A 230 -5.76 9.22 -5.31
N ASN A 231 -6.15 9.67 -6.51
CA ASN A 231 -5.87 8.91 -7.72
C ASN A 231 -4.47 9.20 -8.31
N ASN A 232 -3.93 10.40 -8.10
CA ASN A 232 -2.62 10.83 -8.57
C ASN A 232 -2.01 11.89 -7.64
N ALA A 233 -0.80 12.34 -7.93
CA ALA A 233 -0.05 13.29 -7.10
C ALA A 233 -0.76 14.65 -6.98
N ASN A 234 -1.33 15.18 -8.06
CA ASN A 234 -2.05 16.45 -8.03
C ASN A 234 -3.26 16.37 -7.11
N GLN A 235 -4.11 15.34 -7.29
CA GLN A 235 -5.27 15.11 -6.45
C GLN A 235 -4.90 14.87 -4.97
N ALA A 236 -3.73 14.26 -4.72
CA ALA A 236 -3.24 14.09 -3.36
C ALA A 236 -2.97 15.43 -2.68
N LEU A 237 -2.31 16.35 -3.36
CA LEU A 237 -2.05 17.70 -2.86
C LEU A 237 -3.34 18.48 -2.65
N ASP A 238 -4.27 18.44 -3.61
CA ASP A 238 -5.60 19.07 -3.48
C ASP A 238 -6.36 18.49 -2.28
N ARG A 239 -6.30 17.17 -2.07
CA ARG A 239 -6.96 16.53 -0.94
C ARG A 239 -6.33 16.89 0.41
N ILE A 240 -5.02 17.02 0.47
CA ILE A 240 -4.33 17.48 1.68
C ILE A 240 -4.81 18.87 2.08
N ILE A 241 -4.88 19.80 1.15
CA ILE A 241 -5.35 21.17 1.42
C ILE A 241 -6.78 21.18 1.97
N GLN A 242 -7.65 20.29 1.48
CA GLN A 242 -9.04 20.19 1.94
C GLN A 242 -9.18 19.76 3.42
N PHE A 243 -8.16 19.19 4.05
CA PHE A 243 -8.18 18.93 5.49
C PHE A 243 -8.09 20.20 6.34
N PHE A 244 -7.64 21.31 5.75
CA PHE A 244 -7.35 22.55 6.45
C PHE A 244 -8.32 23.68 6.08
N PRO A 245 -8.64 24.57 7.02
CA PRO A 245 -9.44 25.74 6.68
C PRO A 245 -8.63 26.71 5.80
N PRO A 246 -9.31 27.55 4.98
CA PRO A 246 -8.67 28.42 3.99
C PRO A 246 -7.54 29.31 4.54
N GLU A 247 -7.67 29.78 5.79
CA GLU A 247 -6.68 30.63 6.46
C GLU A 247 -5.33 29.94 6.64
N GLN A 248 -5.29 28.62 6.63
CA GLN A 248 -4.09 27.81 6.83
C GLN A 248 -3.49 27.30 5.53
N HIS A 249 -4.15 27.46 4.40
CA HIS A 249 -3.70 26.91 3.11
C HIS A 249 -2.29 27.39 2.76
N ASN A 250 -1.97 28.66 2.94
CA ASN A 250 -0.63 29.20 2.64
C ASN A 250 0.45 28.56 3.52
N GLN A 251 0.15 28.31 4.80
CA GLN A 251 1.09 27.65 5.70
C GLN A 251 1.33 26.20 5.27
N ILE A 252 0.27 25.46 4.98
CA ILE A 252 0.38 24.06 4.53
C ILE A 252 1.12 23.93 3.19
N TRP A 253 0.90 24.85 2.25
CA TRP A 253 1.67 24.88 1.02
C TRP A 253 3.16 25.09 1.27
N MET A 254 3.50 26.01 2.20
CA MET A 254 4.87 26.24 2.63
C MET A 254 5.47 24.98 3.25
N ASP A 255 4.77 24.38 4.21
CA ASP A 255 5.25 23.20 4.95
C ASP A 255 5.46 22.00 4.01
N LEU A 256 4.53 21.74 3.09
CA LEU A 256 4.67 20.70 2.07
C LEU A 256 5.84 20.99 1.13
N SER A 257 6.01 22.25 0.68
CA SER A 257 7.10 22.61 -0.22
C SER A 257 8.48 22.30 0.37
N LEU A 258 8.63 22.40 1.70
CA LEU A 258 9.88 22.17 2.42
C LEU A 258 10.09 20.70 2.83
N ASN A 259 9.01 20.02 3.23
CA ASN A 259 9.09 18.74 3.93
C ASN A 259 8.72 17.54 3.05
N LEU A 260 7.92 17.72 2.00
CA LEU A 260 7.62 16.66 1.06
C LEU A 260 8.90 16.19 0.35
N LYS A 261 9.07 14.90 0.18
CA LYS A 261 10.15 14.28 -0.63
C LYS A 261 9.61 13.68 -1.91
N ALA A 262 8.51 12.95 -1.80
CA ALA A 262 7.87 12.34 -2.95
C ALA A 262 6.39 12.04 -2.70
N ILE A 263 5.63 11.98 -3.78
CA ILE A 263 4.33 11.32 -3.82
C ILE A 263 4.43 10.17 -4.82
N VAL A 264 4.06 8.98 -4.37
CA VAL A 264 4.03 7.75 -5.17
C VAL A 264 2.58 7.34 -5.33
N ALA A 265 2.02 7.54 -6.52
CA ALA A 265 0.67 7.11 -6.81
C ALA A 265 0.67 5.74 -7.50
N GLN A 266 -0.29 4.89 -7.17
CA GLN A 266 -0.30 3.50 -7.60
C GLN A 266 -1.68 3.04 -8.04
N GLN A 267 -1.70 2.34 -9.18
CA GLN A 267 -2.82 1.55 -9.68
C GLN A 267 -2.38 0.11 -9.94
N LEU A 268 -3.33 -0.82 -9.99
CA LEU A 268 -3.10 -2.21 -10.39
C LEU A 268 -3.96 -2.53 -11.61
N ILE A 269 -3.30 -2.95 -12.70
CA ILE A 269 -3.95 -3.27 -13.98
C ILE A 269 -3.84 -4.77 -14.24
N PRO A 270 -4.91 -5.44 -14.72
CA PRO A 270 -4.86 -6.85 -15.07
C PRO A 270 -3.79 -7.14 -16.13
N THR A 271 -3.15 -8.30 -16.03
CA THR A 271 -2.32 -8.84 -17.12
C THR A 271 -3.21 -9.36 -18.26
N PRO A 272 -2.72 -9.39 -19.53
CA PRO A 272 -3.53 -9.84 -20.67
C PRO A 272 -4.10 -11.25 -20.53
N ASP A 273 -3.44 -12.12 -19.76
CA ASP A 273 -3.92 -13.49 -19.47
C ASP A 273 -4.94 -13.56 -18.33
N GLY A 274 -5.25 -12.42 -17.68
CA GLY A 274 -6.20 -12.32 -16.57
C GLY A 274 -5.77 -13.01 -15.27
N LYS A 275 -4.53 -13.55 -15.19
CA LYS A 275 -4.06 -14.31 -14.02
C LYS A 275 -3.32 -13.49 -13.00
N GLY A 276 -2.92 -12.27 -13.34
CA GLY A 276 -2.15 -11.38 -12.49
C GLY A 276 -2.54 -9.93 -12.63
N ARG A 277 -1.80 -9.08 -11.93
CA ARG A 277 -1.93 -7.62 -12.04
C ARG A 277 -0.54 -7.00 -12.06
N LYS A 278 -0.37 -5.93 -12.81
CA LYS A 278 0.83 -5.09 -12.84
C LYS A 278 0.62 -3.80 -12.08
N ALA A 279 1.60 -3.41 -11.32
CA ALA A 279 1.60 -2.10 -10.67
C ALA A 279 1.97 -1.02 -11.71
N VAL A 280 1.13 -0.01 -11.81
CA VAL A 280 1.41 1.20 -12.56
C VAL A 280 1.69 2.28 -11.53
N ILE A 281 2.85 2.91 -11.65
CA ILE A 281 3.36 3.83 -10.64
C ILE A 281 3.58 5.21 -11.27
N GLU A 282 2.99 6.23 -10.65
CA GLU A 282 3.35 7.62 -10.86
C GLU A 282 4.27 8.08 -9.73
N VAL A 283 5.33 8.82 -10.03
CA VAL A 283 6.28 9.34 -9.03
C VAL A 283 6.48 10.83 -9.23
N LEU A 284 6.10 11.61 -8.25
CA LEU A 284 6.46 13.02 -8.09
C LEU A 284 7.60 13.13 -7.07
N ILE A 285 8.73 13.73 -7.46
CA ILE A 285 9.85 14.03 -6.56
C ILE A 285 9.89 15.52 -6.31
N ASN A 286 10.05 15.93 -5.07
CA ASN A 286 10.11 17.34 -4.69
C ASN A 286 11.47 17.96 -5.03
N THR A 287 11.67 18.26 -6.32
CA THR A 287 12.80 19.07 -6.79
C THR A 287 12.58 20.56 -6.46
N PRO A 288 13.60 21.43 -6.56
CA PRO A 288 13.43 22.86 -6.30
C PRO A 288 12.28 23.52 -7.10
N LEU A 289 12.07 23.09 -8.35
CA LEU A 289 10.98 23.61 -9.17
C LEU A 289 9.61 23.08 -8.73
N VAL A 290 9.51 21.81 -8.37
CA VAL A 290 8.29 21.22 -7.76
C VAL A 290 7.96 21.94 -6.44
N SER A 291 8.97 22.16 -5.59
CA SER A 291 8.82 22.89 -4.33
C SER A 291 8.26 24.30 -4.53
N ASP A 292 8.75 25.04 -5.55
CA ASP A 292 8.24 26.37 -5.86
C ASP A 292 6.78 26.35 -6.34
N LEU A 293 6.40 25.39 -7.18
CA LEU A 293 5.02 25.21 -7.63
C LEU A 293 4.08 24.84 -6.47
N ILE A 294 4.51 23.93 -5.57
CA ILE A 294 3.73 23.56 -4.37
C ILE A 294 3.54 24.78 -3.49
N ARG A 295 4.62 25.53 -3.21
CA ARG A 295 4.57 26.72 -2.36
C ARG A 295 3.58 27.76 -2.89
N LYS A 296 3.44 27.88 -4.21
CA LYS A 296 2.50 28.82 -4.87
C LYS A 296 1.08 28.23 -5.01
N GLY A 297 0.87 26.95 -4.68
CA GLY A 297 -0.40 26.26 -4.92
C GLY A 297 -0.68 25.97 -6.41
N GLU A 298 0.33 26.05 -7.27
CA GLU A 298 0.22 25.83 -8.72
C GLU A 298 0.30 24.34 -9.09
N VAL A 299 -0.45 23.49 -8.35
CA VAL A 299 -0.37 22.01 -8.47
C VAL A 299 -0.75 21.52 -9.87
N HIS A 300 -1.60 22.25 -10.61
CA HIS A 300 -2.02 21.90 -11.96
C HIS A 300 -0.85 21.84 -12.97
N ARG A 301 0.27 22.51 -12.68
CA ARG A 301 1.49 22.53 -13.52
C ARG A 301 2.43 21.36 -13.27
N LEU A 302 2.25 20.63 -12.17
CA LEU A 302 3.17 19.56 -11.77
C LEU A 302 3.22 18.43 -12.81
N LYS A 303 2.09 18.08 -13.41
CA LYS A 303 2.03 16.98 -14.36
C LYS A 303 2.87 17.25 -15.62
N GLU A 304 2.80 18.46 -16.15
CA GLU A 304 3.65 18.87 -17.29
C GLU A 304 5.14 18.84 -16.92
N LEU A 305 5.48 19.29 -15.72
CA LEU A 305 6.85 19.24 -15.21
C LEU A 305 7.35 17.82 -15.04
N MET A 306 6.53 16.93 -14.45
CA MET A 306 6.87 15.52 -14.26
C MET A 306 7.17 14.82 -15.61
N ALA A 307 6.33 15.06 -16.62
CA ALA A 307 6.50 14.48 -17.94
C ALA A 307 7.84 14.85 -18.62
N LYS A 308 8.43 15.99 -18.24
CA LYS A 308 9.71 16.49 -18.77
C LYS A 308 10.91 16.18 -17.87
N SER A 309 10.73 15.50 -16.73
CA SER A 309 11.76 15.35 -15.69
C SER A 309 12.09 13.89 -15.37
N ASN A 310 12.08 13.03 -16.37
CA ASN A 310 12.35 11.59 -16.22
C ASN A 310 13.75 11.29 -15.66
N GLU A 311 14.75 12.12 -15.97
CA GLU A 311 16.13 11.97 -15.47
C GLU A 311 16.22 12.03 -13.93
N SER A 312 15.30 12.72 -13.27
CA SER A 312 15.23 12.78 -11.80
C SER A 312 14.48 11.60 -11.16
N GLY A 313 14.01 10.64 -11.97
CA GLY A 313 13.22 9.50 -11.51
C GLY A 313 11.72 9.80 -11.39
N MET A 314 11.26 10.97 -11.83
CA MET A 314 9.83 11.28 -11.95
C MET A 314 9.24 10.57 -13.16
N GLN A 315 8.00 10.12 -13.03
CA GLN A 315 7.19 9.61 -14.15
C GLN A 315 5.70 9.85 -13.90
N THR A 316 4.95 10.09 -14.99
CA THR A 316 3.49 10.16 -14.94
C THR A 316 2.86 8.78 -15.11
N PHE A 317 1.56 8.65 -14.78
CA PHE A 317 0.82 7.42 -15.08
C PHE A 317 0.83 7.10 -16.58
N ASP A 318 0.64 8.09 -17.45
CA ASP A 318 0.59 7.86 -18.89
C ASP A 318 1.92 7.33 -19.44
N GLN A 319 3.07 7.80 -18.92
CA GLN A 319 4.39 7.26 -19.25
C GLN A 319 4.57 5.82 -18.76
N ALA A 320 4.16 5.52 -17.53
CA ALA A 320 4.22 4.17 -16.98
C ALA A 320 3.31 3.19 -17.75
N LEU A 321 2.10 3.63 -18.12
CA LEU A 321 1.16 2.86 -18.93
C LEU A 321 1.71 2.57 -20.32
N TYR A 322 2.30 3.59 -20.97
CA TYR A 322 2.95 3.44 -22.27
C TYR A 322 4.05 2.37 -22.22
N GLN A 323 4.91 2.43 -21.20
CA GLN A 323 6.00 1.46 -21.04
C GLN A 323 5.45 0.02 -20.87
N LEU A 324 4.48 -0.19 -19.98
CA LEU A 324 3.89 -1.51 -19.76
C LEU A 324 3.15 -2.04 -20.99
N TYR A 325 2.52 -1.16 -21.77
CA TYR A 325 1.91 -1.53 -23.04
C TYR A 325 2.98 -1.93 -24.08
N ALA A 326 4.04 -1.13 -24.23
CA ALA A 326 5.14 -1.42 -25.15
C ALA A 326 5.85 -2.74 -24.83
N GLU A 327 5.93 -3.11 -23.55
CA GLU A 327 6.44 -4.41 -23.06
C GLU A 327 5.44 -5.57 -23.25
N GLY A 328 4.21 -5.29 -23.68
CA GLY A 328 3.14 -6.31 -23.78
C GLY A 328 2.62 -6.79 -22.43
N SER A 329 2.89 -6.07 -21.35
CA SER A 329 2.48 -6.41 -19.99
C SER A 329 1.01 -6.09 -19.68
N ILE A 330 0.39 -5.19 -20.43
CA ILE A 330 -1.03 -4.80 -20.36
C ILE A 330 -1.61 -4.65 -21.77
N THR A 331 -2.94 -4.68 -21.87
CA THR A 331 -3.63 -4.47 -23.15
C THR A 331 -3.72 -2.99 -23.51
N TYR A 332 -3.99 -2.69 -24.79
CA TYR A 332 -4.21 -1.31 -25.25
C TYR A 332 -5.45 -0.69 -24.59
N GLU A 333 -6.52 -1.48 -24.50
CA GLU A 333 -7.79 -1.09 -23.90
C GLU A 333 -7.61 -0.74 -22.43
N ASP A 334 -6.90 -1.59 -21.67
CA ASP A 334 -6.62 -1.35 -20.25
C ASP A 334 -5.71 -0.13 -20.07
N ALA A 335 -4.70 0.06 -20.92
CA ALA A 335 -3.85 1.23 -20.87
C ALA A 335 -4.66 2.52 -21.02
N LEU A 336 -5.55 2.60 -22.01
CA LEU A 336 -6.39 3.79 -22.23
C LEU A 336 -7.45 3.99 -21.14
N ALA A 337 -8.02 2.92 -20.60
CA ALA A 337 -9.03 2.99 -19.54
C ALA A 337 -8.48 3.55 -18.23
N HIS A 338 -7.18 3.39 -17.99
CA HIS A 338 -6.51 3.82 -16.76
C HIS A 338 -5.64 5.07 -16.94
N ALA A 339 -5.56 5.60 -18.15
CA ALA A 339 -4.78 6.81 -18.45
C ALA A 339 -5.41 8.05 -17.78
N ASP A 340 -4.54 8.95 -17.34
CA ASP A 340 -4.94 10.29 -16.93
C ASP A 340 -5.41 11.13 -18.14
N SER A 341 -4.71 10.95 -19.29
CA SER A 341 -5.09 11.54 -20.59
C SER A 341 -5.03 10.46 -21.68
N ALA A 342 -6.18 9.86 -22.00
CA ALA A 342 -6.25 8.85 -23.06
C ALA A 342 -5.78 9.38 -24.43
N ASN A 343 -5.93 10.69 -24.69
CA ASN A 343 -5.48 11.31 -25.95
C ASN A 343 -3.96 11.42 -26.00
N ASP A 344 -3.33 11.85 -24.90
CA ASP A 344 -1.86 11.95 -24.84
C ASP A 344 -1.23 10.56 -24.90
N LEU A 345 -1.80 9.57 -24.22
CA LEU A 345 -1.33 8.19 -24.29
C LEU A 345 -1.46 7.61 -25.72
N ARG A 346 -2.59 7.86 -26.44
CA ARG A 346 -2.72 7.46 -27.86
C ARG A 346 -1.65 8.07 -28.72
N LEU A 347 -1.34 9.36 -28.50
CA LEU A 347 -0.28 10.06 -29.25
C LEU A 347 1.09 9.43 -28.94
N MET A 348 1.40 9.14 -27.68
CA MET A 348 2.65 8.48 -27.28
C MET A 348 2.80 7.11 -27.95
N ILE A 349 1.73 6.30 -27.96
CA ILE A 349 1.72 4.98 -28.61
C ILE A 349 1.95 5.11 -30.10
N LYS A 350 1.28 6.04 -30.77
CA LYS A 350 1.41 6.25 -32.22
C LYS A 350 2.83 6.69 -32.58
N LEU A 351 3.38 7.67 -31.88
CA LEU A 351 4.75 8.14 -32.12
C LEU A 351 5.81 7.07 -31.82
N GLY A 352 5.61 6.26 -30.77
CA GLY A 352 6.50 5.15 -30.44
C GLY A 352 6.48 4.04 -31.49
N THR A 353 5.34 3.74 -32.09
CA THR A 353 5.24 2.78 -33.21
C THR A 353 5.88 3.32 -34.49
N ASP A 354 5.73 4.61 -34.78
CA ASP A 354 6.35 5.25 -35.93
C ASP A 354 7.90 5.30 -35.82
N ALA A 355 8.42 5.55 -34.60
CA ALA A 355 9.86 5.50 -34.34
C ALA A 355 10.46 4.10 -34.51
N GLN A 356 9.78 3.05 -34.00
CA GLN A 356 10.20 1.66 -34.21
C GLN A 356 10.09 1.20 -35.67
N GLY A 357 9.14 1.77 -36.43
CA GLY A 357 9.00 1.58 -37.87
C GLY A 357 10.15 2.22 -38.65
N ALA A 358 10.57 3.45 -38.28
CA ALA A 358 11.67 4.13 -38.86
C ALA A 358 13.03 3.43 -38.65
N ASP A 359 13.28 2.92 -37.43
CA ASP A 359 14.47 2.12 -37.13
C ASP A 359 14.53 0.80 -37.92
N LYS A 360 13.40 0.13 -38.13
CA LYS A 360 13.33 -1.06 -38.97
C LYS A 360 13.56 -0.75 -40.46
N LEU A 361 13.11 0.42 -40.91
CA LEU A 361 13.36 0.89 -42.27
C LEU A 361 14.84 1.28 -42.47
N SER A 362 15.46 1.98 -41.49
CA SER A 362 16.90 2.31 -41.58
C SER A 362 17.79 1.07 -41.61
N SER A 363 17.48 0.09 -40.74
CA SER A 363 18.22 -1.18 -40.71
C SER A 363 18.02 -2.07 -41.94
N SER A 364 16.95 -1.84 -42.73
CA SER A 364 16.76 -2.53 -44.01
C SER A 364 17.44 -1.82 -45.16
N VAL A 365 17.66 -0.48 -45.11
CA VAL A 365 18.39 0.30 -46.12
C VAL A 365 19.89 0.01 -46.06
N ASP A 366 20.46 -0.21 -44.87
CA ASP A 366 21.88 -0.59 -44.69
C ASP A 366 22.23 -1.98 -45.28
N LYS A 367 21.23 -2.78 -45.65
CA LYS A 367 21.42 -4.10 -46.30
C LYS A 367 21.29 -4.07 -47.82
N LEU A 368 21.02 -2.92 -48.40
CA LEU A 368 20.98 -2.73 -49.87
C LEU A 368 22.37 -2.43 -50.38
N THR A 369 23.12 -3.46 -50.75
CA THR A 369 24.36 -3.32 -51.56
C THR A 369 23.98 -2.99 -52.99
N ILE A 370 24.43 -1.88 -53.50
CA ILE A 370 24.37 -1.55 -54.94
C ILE A 370 25.32 -2.53 -55.64
N GLN A 371 24.79 -3.42 -56.46
CA GLN A 371 25.61 -4.13 -57.44
C GLN A 371 25.87 -3.18 -58.58
N ASP A 372 27.12 -2.74 -58.70
CA ASP A 372 27.59 -2.07 -59.92
C ASP A 372 27.79 -3.14 -61.01
N ASP A 373 27.10 -2.97 -62.15
CA ASP A 373 27.31 -3.68 -63.40
C ASP A 373 28.47 -3.07 -64.16
#